data_3eff5a43b0402c535f81f934dc1182e7
#
_entry.id   3eff5a43b0402c535f81f934dc1182e7
#
_cell.length_a   1.000
_cell.length_b   1.000
_cell.length_c   1.000
_cell.angle_alpha   90.00
_cell.angle_beta   90.00
_cell.angle_gamma   90.00
#
_symmetry.space_group_name_H-M   'P 1'
#
loop_
_entity.id
_entity.type
_entity.pdbx_description
1 polymer ?
#
loop_
_entity_poly.entity_id
_entity_poly.type
_entity_poly.pdbx_seq_one_letter_code
_entity_poly.pdbx_strand_id
1 'polypeptide(L)'
;MYKRQIIYFLGARKGKFDKDGNPVAIPGSNLPLSAAGVLILWLGWFGFNGGSVLSADPALTSLTLVTTCLAAAAGGIACALTAKGVYGTLDITMFMNGVLGGLVGITAGADQMSPAEAIAIGAIAGPIVLGGVALLDKAKLDDPVGAIPVHLFCGIWGTLAVGIFGGLASGTQVAVQAAVLGVAGIFCCVGAVIIVLLVKALVGLRAVSYTHLTLPTTQV
;
A
#
# COMPACT_ATOMS: atom_id res chain seq x y z
N MET A 1 -3.02 -9.61 -0.98
CA MET A 1 -1.89 -9.78 -0.04
C MET A 1 -0.81 -10.70 -0.59
N TYR A 2 -1.15 -11.79 -1.28
CA TYR A 2 -0.20 -12.81 -1.78
C TYR A 2 0.76 -12.39 -2.90
N LYS A 3 0.45 -11.37 -3.69
CA LYS A 3 1.28 -10.94 -4.84
C LYS A 3 2.63 -10.32 -4.45
N ARG A 4 2.82 -9.89 -3.22
CA ARG A 4 3.93 -9.03 -2.77
C ARG A 4 5.16 -9.81 -2.36
N GLN A 5 4.96 -10.94 -1.70
CA GLN A 5 6.05 -11.84 -1.31
C GLN A 5 6.64 -12.57 -2.52
N ILE A 6 5.87 -12.64 -3.60
CA ILE A 6 6.25 -13.24 -4.88
C ILE A 6 7.29 -12.38 -5.62
N ILE A 7 7.35 -11.06 -5.38
CA ILE A 7 8.28 -10.14 -6.10
C ILE A 7 9.73 -10.60 -6.00
N TYR A 8 10.16 -11.10 -4.86
CA TYR A 8 11.52 -11.62 -4.68
C TYR A 8 11.80 -12.82 -5.61
N PHE A 9 10.85 -13.75 -5.74
CA PHE A 9 10.99 -14.93 -6.58
C PHE A 9 10.82 -14.66 -8.07
N LEU A 10 10.03 -13.64 -8.42
CA LEU A 10 9.83 -13.23 -9.81
C LEU A 10 11.02 -12.46 -10.37
N GLY A 11 11.76 -11.77 -9.52
CA GLY A 11 12.81 -10.85 -9.93
C GLY A 11 12.27 -9.57 -10.58
N ALA A 12 13.15 -8.61 -10.80
CA ALA A 12 12.79 -7.33 -11.39
C ALA A 12 12.44 -7.44 -12.88
N ARG A 13 11.61 -6.50 -13.36
CA ARG A 13 11.33 -6.32 -14.80
C ARG A 13 12.63 -5.93 -15.54
N LYS A 14 12.73 -6.30 -16.82
CA LYS A 14 13.85 -5.85 -17.66
C LYS A 14 13.88 -4.32 -17.71
N GLY A 15 15.06 -3.74 -17.48
CA GLY A 15 15.26 -2.30 -17.51
C GLY A 15 14.82 -1.55 -16.26
N LYS A 16 14.33 -2.22 -15.20
CA LYS A 16 14.00 -1.55 -13.91
C LYS A 16 15.27 -1.08 -13.19
N PHE A 17 16.38 -1.78 -13.35
CA PHE A 17 17.67 -1.38 -12.80
C PHE A 17 18.69 -1.30 -13.94
N ASP A 18 19.56 -0.29 -13.92
CA ASP A 18 20.68 -0.13 -14.84
C ASP A 18 21.84 -1.09 -14.52
N LYS A 19 22.95 -0.99 -15.25
CA LYS A 19 24.12 -1.84 -15.07
C LYS A 19 24.79 -1.64 -13.70
N ASP A 20 24.63 -0.45 -13.12
CA ASP A 20 25.18 -0.09 -11.81
C ASP A 20 24.21 -0.42 -10.68
N GLY A 21 23.00 -0.87 -11.03
CA GLY A 21 21.94 -1.26 -10.10
C GLY A 21 21.09 -0.10 -9.60
N ASN A 22 21.14 1.06 -10.26
CA ASN A 22 20.27 2.19 -9.93
C ASN A 22 18.86 1.97 -10.51
N PRO A 23 17.81 2.40 -9.80
CA PRO A 23 16.45 2.26 -10.29
C PRO A 23 16.20 3.19 -11.49
N VAL A 24 15.64 2.62 -12.56
CA VAL A 24 15.18 3.34 -13.74
C VAL A 24 13.67 3.48 -13.67
N ALA A 25 13.16 4.70 -13.88
CA ALA A 25 11.73 4.94 -13.91
C ALA A 25 11.09 4.25 -15.11
N ILE A 26 10.08 3.44 -14.85
CA ILE A 26 9.21 2.86 -15.89
C ILE A 26 7.84 3.52 -15.70
N PRO A 27 7.48 4.52 -16.53
CA PRO A 27 6.23 5.26 -16.38
C PRO A 27 5.01 4.35 -16.58
N GLY A 28 3.93 4.70 -15.88
CA GLY A 28 2.63 4.03 -16.08
C GLY A 28 2.06 4.36 -17.47
N SER A 29 1.34 3.41 -18.05
CA SER A 29 0.77 3.54 -19.40
C SER A 29 -0.34 4.58 -19.50
N ASN A 30 -1.10 4.82 -18.43
CA ASN A 30 -2.22 5.76 -18.42
C ASN A 30 -2.47 6.31 -17.01
N LEU A 31 -1.90 7.48 -16.71
CA LEU A 31 -2.05 8.12 -15.40
C LEU A 31 -3.49 8.59 -15.10
N PRO A 32 -4.26 9.18 -16.04
CA PRO A 32 -5.67 9.51 -15.81
C PRO A 32 -6.51 8.28 -15.43
N LEU A 33 -6.32 7.16 -16.12
CA LEU A 33 -7.03 5.92 -15.79
C LEU A 33 -6.60 5.39 -14.41
N SER A 34 -5.33 5.51 -14.05
CA SER A 34 -4.83 5.13 -12.72
C SER A 34 -5.47 6.01 -11.64
N ALA A 35 -5.60 7.32 -11.87
CA ALA A 35 -6.26 8.23 -10.94
C ALA A 35 -7.76 7.89 -10.77
N ALA A 36 -8.47 7.61 -11.86
CA ALA A 36 -9.84 7.13 -11.80
C ALA A 36 -9.94 5.82 -11.00
N GLY A 37 -9.00 4.89 -11.19
CA GLY A 37 -8.92 3.64 -10.43
C GLY A 37 -8.74 3.88 -8.93
N VAL A 38 -7.92 4.84 -8.52
CA VAL A 38 -7.75 5.21 -7.10
C VAL A 38 -9.03 5.79 -6.50
N LEU A 39 -9.75 6.64 -7.25
CA LEU A 39 -11.04 7.18 -6.80
C LEU A 39 -12.11 6.09 -6.65
N ILE A 40 -12.15 5.13 -7.56
CA ILE A 40 -13.04 3.96 -7.45
C ILE A 40 -12.67 3.09 -6.23
N LEU A 41 -11.38 2.89 -5.97
CA LEU A 41 -10.92 2.19 -4.77
C LEU A 41 -11.30 2.95 -3.50
N TRP A 42 -11.18 4.27 -3.49
CA TRP A 42 -11.61 5.10 -2.37
C TRP A 42 -13.11 4.97 -2.12
N LEU A 43 -13.92 5.06 -3.18
CA LEU A 43 -15.36 4.84 -3.09
C LEU A 43 -15.67 3.45 -2.52
N GLY A 44 -15.00 2.41 -3.02
CA GLY A 44 -15.14 1.04 -2.52
C GLY A 44 -14.70 0.88 -1.07
N TRP A 45 -13.77 1.73 -0.60
CA TRP A 45 -13.30 1.69 0.79
C TRP A 45 -14.33 2.16 1.80
N PHE A 46 -15.24 3.04 1.42
CA PHE A 46 -16.40 3.37 2.25
C PHE A 46 -17.27 2.13 2.51
N GLY A 47 -17.50 1.30 1.48
CA GLY A 47 -18.18 0.01 1.64
C GLY A 47 -17.36 -0.97 2.48
N PHE A 48 -16.04 -1.00 2.29
CA PHE A 48 -15.15 -1.90 3.02
C PHE A 48 -15.11 -1.59 4.51
N ASN A 49 -14.79 -0.35 4.90
CA ASN A 49 -14.73 0.05 6.31
C ASN A 49 -16.13 0.19 6.91
N GLY A 50 -17.08 0.84 6.22
CA GLY A 50 -18.45 1.00 6.70
C GLY A 50 -19.18 -0.34 6.86
N GLY A 51 -18.98 -1.28 5.93
CA GLY A 51 -19.52 -2.64 6.05
C GLY A 51 -18.86 -3.45 7.17
N SER A 52 -17.59 -3.17 7.49
CA SER A 52 -16.86 -3.85 8.58
C SER A 52 -17.33 -3.44 9.98
N VAL A 53 -18.14 -2.38 10.12
CA VAL A 53 -18.82 -2.03 11.38
C VAL A 53 -19.77 -3.13 11.83
N LEU A 54 -20.29 -3.95 10.90
CA LEU A 54 -21.22 -5.05 11.15
C LEU A 54 -22.46 -4.62 11.95
N SER A 55 -22.86 -3.37 11.84
CA SER A 55 -23.99 -2.75 12.52
C SER A 55 -24.70 -1.76 11.62
N ALA A 56 -26.00 -1.59 11.78
CA ALA A 56 -26.81 -0.55 11.13
C ALA A 56 -26.87 0.75 11.96
N ASP A 57 -26.02 0.91 12.98
CA ASP A 57 -25.94 2.15 13.76
C ASP A 57 -25.48 3.31 12.85
N PRO A 58 -26.33 4.32 12.63
CA PRO A 58 -26.00 5.40 11.70
C PRO A 58 -24.88 6.30 12.22
N ALA A 59 -24.74 6.47 13.54
CA ALA A 59 -23.71 7.31 14.13
C ALA A 59 -22.33 6.65 13.95
N LEU A 60 -22.20 5.38 14.28
CA LEU A 60 -20.95 4.64 14.14
C LEU A 60 -20.56 4.47 12.66
N THR A 61 -21.51 4.15 11.80
CA THR A 61 -21.26 4.02 10.36
C THR A 61 -20.80 5.35 9.75
N SER A 62 -21.49 6.47 10.06
CA SER A 62 -21.11 7.77 9.53
C SER A 62 -19.73 8.23 10.04
N LEU A 63 -19.41 7.99 11.31
CA LEU A 63 -18.06 8.26 11.82
C LEU A 63 -17.00 7.49 11.04
N THR A 64 -17.21 6.19 10.82
CA THR A 64 -16.30 5.32 10.06
C THR A 64 -16.06 5.82 8.64
N LEU A 65 -17.11 6.33 7.96
CA LEU A 65 -16.97 6.91 6.63
C LEU A 65 -16.18 8.22 6.66
N VAL A 66 -16.42 9.08 7.65
CA VAL A 66 -15.70 10.34 7.82
C VAL A 66 -14.21 10.10 8.11
N THR A 67 -13.88 9.25 9.07
CA THR A 67 -12.48 8.92 9.42
C THR A 67 -11.75 8.29 8.24
N THR A 68 -12.40 7.42 7.48
CA THR A 68 -11.88 6.83 6.24
C THR A 68 -11.53 7.91 5.21
N CYS A 69 -12.45 8.86 4.99
CA CYS A 69 -12.25 9.96 4.04
C CYS A 69 -11.09 10.88 4.47
N LEU A 70 -11.06 11.29 5.73
CA LEU A 70 -10.03 12.19 6.27
C LEU A 70 -8.63 11.58 6.21
N ALA A 71 -8.49 10.30 6.57
CA ALA A 71 -7.21 9.62 6.50
C ALA A 71 -6.71 9.46 5.06
N ALA A 72 -7.60 9.18 4.11
CA ALA A 72 -7.26 9.12 2.68
C ALA A 72 -6.72 10.46 2.16
N ALA A 73 -7.46 11.54 2.43
CA ALA A 73 -7.07 12.88 2.01
C ALA A 73 -5.74 13.32 2.65
N ALA A 74 -5.61 13.12 3.96
CA ALA A 74 -4.38 13.45 4.70
C ALA A 74 -3.17 12.66 4.19
N GLY A 75 -3.33 11.36 3.91
CA GLY A 75 -2.28 10.50 3.36
C GLY A 75 -1.80 10.96 1.99
N GLY A 76 -2.73 11.30 1.09
CA GLY A 76 -2.39 11.83 -0.24
C GLY A 76 -1.61 13.15 -0.16
N ILE A 77 -2.12 14.11 0.61
CA ILE A 77 -1.48 15.41 0.79
C ILE A 77 -0.10 15.25 1.43
N ALA A 78 0.01 14.49 2.51
CA ALA A 78 1.27 14.28 3.22
C ALA A 78 2.32 13.61 2.33
N CYS A 79 1.93 12.60 1.55
CA CYS A 79 2.83 11.93 0.62
C CYS A 79 3.32 12.87 -0.49
N ALA A 80 2.43 13.66 -1.09
CA ALA A 80 2.78 14.65 -2.11
C ALA A 80 3.73 15.74 -1.57
N LEU A 81 3.44 16.27 -0.37
CA LEU A 81 4.30 17.27 0.27
C LEU A 81 5.68 16.69 0.65
N THR A 82 5.72 15.47 1.16
CA THR A 82 6.97 14.77 1.45
C THR A 82 7.77 14.52 0.18
N ALA A 83 7.13 14.09 -0.91
CA ALA A 83 7.77 13.90 -2.21
C ALA A 83 8.33 15.23 -2.74
N LYS A 84 7.58 16.33 -2.63
CA LYS A 84 8.06 17.66 -2.99
C LYS A 84 9.27 18.09 -2.16
N GLY A 85 9.26 17.82 -0.86
CA GLY A 85 10.39 18.13 0.03
C GLY A 85 11.65 17.35 -0.28
N VAL A 86 11.51 16.06 -0.65
CA VAL A 86 12.64 15.16 -0.93
C VAL A 86 13.14 15.28 -2.36
N TYR A 87 12.24 15.38 -3.35
CA TYR A 87 12.57 15.33 -4.78
C TYR A 87 12.40 16.67 -5.49
N GLY A 88 11.91 17.71 -4.81
CA GLY A 88 11.68 19.04 -5.38
C GLY A 88 10.44 19.19 -6.25
N THR A 89 9.74 18.11 -6.57
CA THR A 89 8.57 18.09 -7.46
C THR A 89 7.38 17.39 -6.82
N LEU A 90 6.16 17.81 -7.21
CA LEU A 90 4.95 17.08 -6.87
C LEU A 90 4.80 15.89 -7.82
N ASP A 91 4.62 14.71 -7.26
CA ASP A 91 4.43 13.47 -8.02
C ASP A 91 3.00 12.95 -7.81
N ILE A 92 2.23 12.87 -8.89
CA ILE A 92 0.85 12.39 -8.86
C ILE A 92 0.77 10.92 -8.45
N THR A 93 1.77 10.11 -8.79
CA THR A 93 1.78 8.70 -8.42
C THR A 93 2.02 8.52 -6.92
N MET A 94 2.86 9.36 -6.32
CA MET A 94 3.07 9.41 -4.88
C MET A 94 1.83 9.94 -4.16
N PHE A 95 1.15 10.96 -4.70
CA PHE A 95 -0.14 11.41 -4.16
C PHE A 95 -1.16 10.26 -4.14
N MET A 96 -1.35 9.57 -5.27
CA MET A 96 -2.27 8.43 -5.37
C MET A 96 -1.92 7.31 -4.38
N ASN A 97 -0.66 6.95 -4.28
CA ASN A 97 -0.21 5.95 -3.31
C ASN A 97 -0.39 6.41 -1.86
N GLY A 98 -0.22 7.71 -1.60
CA GLY A 98 -0.49 8.32 -0.30
C GLY A 98 -1.96 8.23 0.09
N VAL A 99 -2.89 8.48 -0.85
CA VAL A 99 -4.32 8.27 -0.64
C VAL A 99 -4.61 6.83 -0.22
N LEU A 100 -4.09 5.86 -0.97
CA LEU A 100 -4.26 4.44 -0.65
C LEU A 100 -3.57 4.06 0.67
N GLY A 101 -2.41 4.64 0.96
CA GLY A 101 -1.71 4.45 2.24
C GLY A 101 -2.51 4.95 3.43
N GLY A 102 -3.17 6.11 3.30
CA GLY A 102 -4.08 6.65 4.30
C GLY A 102 -5.31 5.76 4.52
N LEU A 103 -5.92 5.26 3.44
CA LEU A 103 -7.03 4.30 3.50
C LEU A 103 -6.63 3.02 4.24
N VAL A 104 -5.47 2.45 3.92
CA VAL A 104 -4.96 1.24 4.59
C VAL A 104 -4.63 1.54 6.05
N GLY A 105 -3.99 2.68 6.33
CA GLY A 105 -3.58 3.06 7.68
C GLY A 105 -4.73 3.22 8.67
N ILE A 106 -5.90 3.72 8.20
CA ILE A 106 -7.07 3.89 9.07
C ILE A 106 -7.91 2.62 9.23
N THR A 107 -7.77 1.65 8.33
CA THR A 107 -8.70 0.52 8.21
C THR A 107 -8.88 -0.29 9.50
N ALA A 108 -7.82 -0.45 10.30
CA ALA A 108 -7.89 -1.25 11.53
C ALA A 108 -8.67 -0.57 12.67
N GLY A 109 -8.88 0.74 12.62
CA GLY A 109 -9.49 1.50 13.70
C GLY A 109 -10.42 2.61 13.24
N ALA A 110 -10.97 2.53 12.03
CA ALA A 110 -11.79 3.61 11.45
C ALA A 110 -13.06 3.92 12.28
N ASP A 111 -13.58 2.93 12.98
CA ASP A 111 -14.79 3.01 13.81
C ASP A 111 -14.56 3.58 15.23
N GLN A 112 -13.29 3.68 15.66
CA GLN A 112 -12.95 4.09 17.03
C GLN A 112 -12.05 5.35 17.10
N MET A 113 -11.57 5.84 15.97
CA MET A 113 -10.72 7.03 15.90
C MET A 113 -11.56 8.30 15.82
N SER A 114 -11.10 9.35 16.49
CA SER A 114 -11.61 10.70 16.24
C SER A 114 -11.19 11.21 14.85
N PRO A 115 -11.87 12.22 14.29
CA PRO A 115 -11.47 12.84 13.02
C PRO A 115 -10.02 13.36 13.03
N ALA A 116 -9.55 13.91 14.15
CA ALA A 116 -8.18 14.41 14.26
C ALA A 116 -7.15 13.27 14.25
N GLU A 117 -7.42 12.17 14.94
CA GLU A 117 -6.57 10.97 14.95
C GLU A 117 -6.53 10.32 13.56
N ALA A 118 -7.67 10.28 12.84
CA ALA A 118 -7.71 9.79 11.47
C ALA A 118 -6.82 10.62 10.53
N ILE A 119 -6.84 11.95 10.65
CA ILE A 119 -5.94 12.84 9.90
C ILE A 119 -4.48 12.53 10.26
N ALA A 120 -4.14 12.38 11.54
CA ALA A 120 -2.79 12.08 11.97
C ALA A 120 -2.30 10.71 11.44
N ILE A 121 -3.14 9.68 11.51
CA ILE A 121 -2.83 8.34 11.00
C ILE A 121 -2.57 8.38 9.49
N GLY A 122 -3.42 9.07 8.73
CA GLY A 122 -3.25 9.25 7.30
C GLY A 122 -2.00 10.06 6.95
N ALA A 123 -1.77 11.17 7.66
CA ALA A 123 -0.60 12.03 7.43
C ALA A 123 0.73 11.29 7.68
N ILE A 124 0.79 10.37 8.66
CA ILE A 124 1.96 9.52 8.91
C ILE A 124 2.12 8.46 7.82
N ALA A 125 1.01 7.93 7.29
CA ALA A 125 1.05 6.95 6.21
C ALA A 125 1.72 7.50 4.93
N GLY A 126 1.57 8.79 4.62
CA GLY A 126 2.19 9.43 3.45
C GLY A 126 3.71 9.26 3.39
N PRO A 127 4.48 9.73 4.38
CA PRO A 127 5.93 9.51 4.48
C PRO A 127 6.33 8.02 4.52
N ILE A 128 5.54 7.16 5.15
CA ILE A 128 5.77 5.70 5.15
C ILE A 128 5.73 5.15 3.74
N VAL A 129 4.78 5.58 2.92
CA VAL A 129 4.69 5.17 1.51
C VAL A 129 5.94 5.59 0.75
N LEU A 130 6.34 6.86 0.84
CA LEU A 130 7.50 7.39 0.12
C LEU A 130 8.80 6.68 0.54
N GLY A 131 9.03 6.59 1.84
CA GLY A 131 10.20 5.90 2.41
C GLY A 131 10.24 4.42 2.05
N GLY A 132 9.07 3.78 2.02
CA GLY A 132 8.92 2.38 1.63
C GLY A 132 9.28 2.14 0.16
N VAL A 133 8.87 3.02 -0.76
CA VAL A 133 9.28 2.95 -2.18
C VAL A 133 10.81 3.06 -2.29
N ALA A 134 11.40 4.07 -1.64
CA ALA A 134 12.84 4.25 -1.65
C ALA A 134 13.61 3.05 -1.03
N LEU A 135 13.06 2.43 0.00
CA LEU A 135 13.64 1.24 0.63
C LEU A 135 13.63 0.04 -0.33
N LEU A 136 12.52 -0.18 -1.05
CA LEU A 136 12.40 -1.28 -2.02
C LEU A 136 13.34 -1.08 -3.20
N ASP A 137 13.47 0.14 -3.73
CA ASP A 137 14.42 0.45 -4.79
C ASP A 137 15.87 0.20 -4.34
N LYS A 138 16.24 0.58 -3.10
CA LYS A 138 17.54 0.24 -2.52
C LYS A 138 17.75 -1.27 -2.37
N ALA A 139 16.71 -2.01 -2.00
CA ALA A 139 16.74 -3.46 -1.90
C ALA A 139 16.71 -4.18 -3.26
N LYS A 140 16.67 -3.42 -4.37
CA LYS A 140 16.53 -3.93 -5.76
C LYS A 140 15.31 -4.83 -5.96
N LEU A 141 14.22 -4.50 -5.26
CA LEU A 141 12.92 -5.15 -5.37
C LEU A 141 12.02 -4.30 -6.28
N ASP A 142 11.51 -4.90 -7.35
CA ASP A 142 10.64 -4.22 -8.30
C ASP A 142 9.18 -4.33 -7.88
N ASP A 143 8.68 -3.29 -7.24
CA ASP A 143 7.25 -3.12 -6.93
C ASP A 143 6.63 -2.11 -7.92
N PRO A 144 5.97 -2.58 -8.99
CA PRO A 144 5.52 -1.73 -10.09
C PRO A 144 4.56 -0.61 -9.69
N VAL A 145 3.83 -0.76 -8.59
CA VAL A 145 2.75 0.13 -8.19
C VAL A 145 2.85 0.62 -6.74
N GLY A 146 3.94 0.33 -6.05
CA GLY A 146 4.10 0.69 -4.65
C GLY A 146 3.18 -0.10 -3.71
N ALA A 147 2.84 -1.33 -4.09
CA ALA A 147 1.89 -2.14 -3.33
C ALA A 147 2.41 -2.58 -1.95
N ILE A 148 3.71 -2.81 -1.81
CA ILE A 148 4.32 -3.19 -0.52
C ILE A 148 4.30 -1.99 0.45
N PRO A 149 4.79 -0.81 0.10
CA PRO A 149 4.70 0.37 0.96
C PRO A 149 3.26 0.68 1.40
N VAL A 150 2.35 0.70 0.45
CA VAL A 150 0.94 1.02 0.71
C VAL A 150 0.27 0.00 1.62
N HIS A 151 0.37 -1.28 1.31
CA HIS A 151 -0.44 -2.26 2.04
C HIS A 151 0.30 -2.98 3.17
N LEU A 152 1.60 -3.26 3.04
CA LEU A 152 2.34 -3.90 4.11
C LEU A 152 2.76 -2.87 5.15
N PHE A 153 3.47 -1.81 4.74
CA PHE A 153 4.01 -0.86 5.72
C PHE A 153 2.91 -0.01 6.36
N CYS A 154 1.97 0.53 5.56
CA CYS A 154 0.84 1.24 6.14
C CYS A 154 -0.16 0.30 6.83
N GLY A 155 -0.24 -0.99 6.47
CA GLY A 155 -1.02 -1.97 7.20
C GLY A 155 -0.43 -2.30 8.58
N ILE A 156 0.90 -2.43 8.69
CA ILE A 156 1.58 -2.55 9.97
C ILE A 156 1.35 -1.29 10.81
N TRP A 157 1.55 -0.12 10.20
CA TRP A 157 1.30 1.17 10.87
C TRP A 157 -0.13 1.27 11.40
N GLY A 158 -1.14 1.04 10.54
CA GLY A 158 -2.54 1.17 10.93
C GLY A 158 -2.97 0.17 12.01
N THR A 159 -2.44 -1.04 11.97
CA THR A 159 -2.70 -2.05 13.01
C THR A 159 -2.10 -1.62 14.36
N LEU A 160 -0.87 -1.10 14.38
CA LEU A 160 -0.24 -0.59 15.59
C LEU A 160 -0.91 0.71 16.08
N ALA A 161 -1.43 1.53 15.17
CA ALA A 161 -2.13 2.78 15.50
C ALA A 161 -3.35 2.54 16.40
N VAL A 162 -4.02 1.39 16.33
CA VAL A 162 -5.12 1.00 17.25
C VAL A 162 -4.68 0.96 18.71
N GLY A 163 -3.44 0.64 18.97
CA GLY A 163 -2.89 0.65 20.34
C GLY A 163 -2.34 2.02 20.78
N ILE A 164 -2.21 2.98 19.84
CA ILE A 164 -1.65 4.30 20.07
C ILE A 164 -2.74 5.38 20.16
N PHE A 165 -3.79 5.25 19.34
CA PHE A 165 -4.90 6.19 19.19
C PHE A 165 -6.25 5.52 19.49
N GLY A 166 -7.26 6.37 19.69
CA GLY A 166 -8.65 5.92 19.87
C GLY A 166 -8.95 5.33 21.23
N GLY A 167 -10.14 4.74 21.35
CA GLY A 167 -10.67 4.23 22.61
C GLY A 167 -9.95 3.01 23.18
N LEU A 168 -9.17 2.28 22.37
CA LEU A 168 -8.42 1.08 22.79
C LEU A 168 -6.93 1.37 23.06
N ALA A 169 -6.50 2.62 22.99
CA ALA A 169 -5.09 3.02 23.17
C ALA A 169 -4.52 2.51 24.50
N SER A 170 -3.54 1.61 24.43
CA SER A 170 -2.83 1.07 25.60
C SER A 170 -1.56 0.33 25.17
N GLY A 171 -0.57 0.25 26.06
CA GLY A 171 0.64 -0.55 25.82
C GLY A 171 0.34 -2.03 25.59
N THR A 172 -0.65 -2.57 26.29
CA THR A 172 -1.11 -3.96 26.10
C THR A 172 -1.69 -4.14 24.69
N GLN A 173 -2.48 -3.18 24.20
CA GLN A 173 -3.05 -3.25 22.86
C GLN A 173 -1.95 -3.19 21.79
N VAL A 174 -0.94 -2.34 21.94
CA VAL A 174 0.23 -2.32 21.03
C VAL A 174 0.91 -3.68 20.99
N ALA A 175 1.13 -4.32 22.15
CA ALA A 175 1.78 -5.62 22.23
C ALA A 175 0.93 -6.73 21.55
N VAL A 176 -0.38 -6.72 21.77
CA VAL A 176 -1.32 -7.66 21.12
C VAL A 176 -1.30 -7.45 19.60
N GLN A 177 -1.40 -6.22 19.12
CA GLN A 177 -1.36 -5.91 17.69
C GLN A 177 -0.02 -6.35 17.07
N ALA A 178 1.11 -6.11 17.74
CA ALA A 178 2.42 -6.55 17.27
C ALA A 178 2.52 -8.08 17.19
N ALA A 179 1.99 -8.81 18.18
CA ALA A 179 1.95 -10.27 18.17
C ALA A 179 1.11 -10.81 17.00
N VAL A 180 -0.08 -10.25 16.79
CA VAL A 180 -0.97 -10.64 15.67
C VAL A 180 -0.32 -10.36 14.33
N LEU A 181 0.35 -9.20 14.16
CA LEU A 181 1.14 -8.88 12.96
C LEU A 181 2.23 -9.90 12.72
N GLY A 182 2.94 -10.33 13.77
CA GLY A 182 3.98 -11.36 13.70
C GLY A 182 3.43 -12.70 13.21
N VAL A 183 2.35 -13.18 13.83
CA VAL A 183 1.69 -14.45 13.46
C VAL A 183 1.16 -14.40 12.02
N ALA A 184 0.41 -13.34 11.66
CA ALA A 184 -0.13 -13.15 10.33
C ALA A 184 0.99 -13.04 9.28
N GLY A 185 2.09 -12.32 9.61
CA GLY A 185 3.25 -12.17 8.76
C GLY A 185 3.93 -13.51 8.46
N ILE A 186 4.21 -14.30 9.49
CA ILE A 186 4.82 -15.64 9.34
C ILE A 186 3.89 -16.55 8.52
N PHE A 187 2.61 -16.61 8.85
CA PHE A 187 1.65 -17.45 8.12
C PHE A 187 1.58 -17.07 6.64
N CYS A 188 1.49 -15.77 6.33
CA CYS A 188 1.43 -15.30 4.95
C CYS A 188 2.74 -15.54 4.20
N CYS A 189 3.91 -15.34 4.85
CA CYS A 189 5.20 -15.57 4.22
C CYS A 189 5.40 -17.06 3.90
N VAL A 190 5.17 -17.94 4.86
CA VAL A 190 5.31 -19.39 4.67
C VAL A 190 4.35 -19.88 3.59
N GLY A 191 3.08 -19.50 3.67
CA GLY A 191 2.08 -19.88 2.65
C GLY A 191 2.44 -19.40 1.25
N ALA A 192 2.90 -18.14 1.12
CA ALA A 192 3.31 -17.60 -0.17
C ALA A 192 4.54 -18.32 -0.75
N VAL A 193 5.54 -18.63 0.07
CA VAL A 193 6.73 -19.39 -0.37
C VAL A 193 6.31 -20.77 -0.88
N ILE A 194 5.49 -21.49 -0.12
CA ILE A 194 5.00 -22.83 -0.53
C ILE A 194 4.28 -22.73 -1.88
N ILE A 195 3.31 -21.82 -2.01
CA ILE A 195 2.53 -21.66 -3.26
C ILE A 195 3.44 -21.31 -4.42
N VAL A 196 4.38 -20.36 -4.24
CA VAL A 196 5.30 -19.94 -5.31
C VAL A 196 6.19 -21.08 -5.76
N LEU A 197 6.73 -21.86 -4.83
CA LEU A 197 7.58 -23.01 -5.18
C LEU A 197 6.80 -24.10 -5.90
N LEU A 198 5.57 -24.39 -5.47
CA LEU A 198 4.68 -25.34 -6.17
C LEU A 198 4.35 -24.87 -7.58
N VAL A 199 3.93 -23.61 -7.75
CA VAL A 199 3.62 -23.05 -9.07
C VAL A 199 4.86 -23.04 -9.97
N LYS A 200 6.03 -22.67 -9.42
CA LYS A 200 7.29 -22.71 -10.15
C LYS A 200 7.65 -24.12 -10.64
N ALA A 201 7.40 -25.12 -9.82
CA ALA A 201 7.69 -26.51 -10.18
C ALA A 201 6.72 -27.07 -11.21
N LEU A 202 5.42 -26.68 -11.18
CA LEU A 202 4.38 -27.26 -12.03
C LEU A 202 4.26 -26.56 -13.38
N VAL A 203 4.26 -25.23 -13.41
CA VAL A 203 3.94 -24.44 -14.61
C VAL A 203 4.93 -23.30 -14.90
N GLY A 204 5.92 -23.10 -14.02
CA GLY A 204 6.82 -21.94 -14.09
C GLY A 204 6.15 -20.66 -13.57
N LEU A 205 6.98 -19.62 -13.31
CA LEU A 205 6.49 -18.34 -12.79
C LEU A 205 6.21 -17.29 -13.86
N ARG A 206 6.66 -17.51 -15.09
CA ARG A 206 6.49 -16.58 -16.21
C ARG A 206 5.99 -17.32 -17.44
N ALA A 207 4.91 -16.84 -18.03
CA ALA A 207 4.23 -17.49 -19.16
C ALA A 207 5.02 -17.43 -20.48
N VAL A 208 5.99 -16.49 -20.64
CA VAL A 208 6.77 -16.29 -21.86
C VAL A 208 8.20 -15.84 -21.57
N SER A 209 9.13 -16.34 -22.37
CA SER A 209 10.46 -15.75 -22.46
C SER A 209 10.36 -14.38 -23.15
N TYR A 210 10.93 -13.34 -22.56
CA TYR A 210 10.81 -11.93 -23.01
C TYR A 210 11.33 -11.62 -24.41
N THR A 211 11.89 -12.61 -25.11
CA THR A 211 12.42 -12.46 -26.47
C THR A 211 11.34 -12.14 -27.53
N HIS A 212 10.05 -12.27 -27.20
CA HIS A 212 8.96 -12.07 -28.15
C HIS A 212 7.98 -10.94 -27.78
N LEU A 213 8.20 -10.22 -26.69
CA LEU A 213 7.39 -9.04 -26.30
C LEU A 213 8.09 -7.71 -26.68
N THR A 214 8.70 -7.64 -27.85
CA THR A 214 8.82 -6.36 -28.52
C THR A 214 7.46 -6.07 -29.14
N LEU A 215 6.63 -5.31 -28.42
CA LEU A 215 5.56 -4.58 -29.09
C LEU A 215 6.22 -3.78 -30.22
N PRO A 216 5.72 -3.85 -31.46
CA PRO A 216 6.21 -2.98 -32.50
C PRO A 216 6.03 -1.55 -31.98
N THR A 217 7.14 -0.85 -31.78
CA THR A 217 7.12 0.59 -31.63
C THR A 217 6.63 1.12 -32.96
N THR A 218 5.33 1.38 -33.07
CA THR A 218 4.81 2.25 -34.10
C THR A 218 5.48 3.60 -33.85
N GLN A 219 6.52 3.87 -34.60
CA GLN A 219 7.00 5.22 -34.82
C GLN A 219 5.84 6.02 -35.42
N VAL A 220 5.36 7.00 -34.70
CA VAL A 220 4.66 8.16 -35.24
C VAL A 220 5.43 9.37 -34.76
#